data_e033d62541a4a29da3d025c90db58737
#
_entry.id   e033d62541a4a29da3d025c90db58737
#
_cell.length_a   1.000
_cell.length_b   1.000
_cell.length_c   1.000
_cell.angle_alpha   90.00
_cell.angle_beta   90.00
_cell.angle_gamma   90.00
#
_symmetry.space_group_name_H-M   'P 1'
#
loop_
_entity.id
_entity.type
_entity.pdbx_description
1 polymer ?
#
loop_
_entity_poly.entity_id
_entity_poly.type
_entity_poly.pdbx_seq_one_letter_code
_entity_poly.pdbx_strand_id
1 'polypeptide(L)'
;MGLASISMAVGAAAADKKVVVAYQTDALPSSVAIANGEFAKETGYEIDFRKFNSGAEIFAAIASGDVQIGYVGSSPFAAAASRGLEVKAFYLSSISGVDEALVVRNGSGINTLADLKGKKLAAAPVSTDHYQLLALIKSLGLSEKDVQVFAVPQPEIVASYNRGDIDGGFVWDPALTELKKNGKVLVTSKDVADKGAPTFSAWVATSKFAADNPKFLKAYASVINKYYASFAADKAAWGPDSDNAKALAKLLGGTADQQAAALKNLTLLTPDVQASAAWLGGGDQSGAAKILKDTAAFLKSQGKVSEVLPNYGAFVTADALVSASN
;
A
#
# COMPACT_ATOMS: atom_id res chain seq x y z
N MET A 1 -38.73 57.70 -17.17
CA MET A 1 -37.30 57.32 -16.95
C MET A 1 -37.27 56.03 -16.16
N GLY A 2 -37.07 54.89 -16.81
CA GLY A 2 -37.00 53.58 -16.19
C GLY A 2 -35.54 53.21 -16.00
N LEU A 3 -35.14 52.96 -14.78
CA LEU A 3 -33.84 52.40 -14.42
C LEU A 3 -33.88 50.87 -14.58
N ALA A 4 -33.17 50.38 -15.59
CA ALA A 4 -32.93 48.97 -15.78
C ALA A 4 -31.79 48.53 -14.83
N SER A 5 -32.11 47.70 -13.82
CA SER A 5 -31.14 47.05 -12.97
C SER A 5 -30.50 45.87 -13.71
N ILE A 6 -29.26 46.01 -14.11
CA ILE A 6 -28.45 44.90 -14.66
C ILE A 6 -27.94 44.06 -13.46
N SER A 7 -28.55 42.90 -13.24
CA SER A 7 -28.01 41.88 -12.32
C SER A 7 -26.81 41.21 -13.00
N MET A 8 -25.60 41.56 -12.59
CA MET A 8 -24.40 40.75 -12.89
C MET A 8 -24.47 39.46 -12.09
N ALA A 9 -24.76 38.36 -12.78
CA ALA A 9 -24.52 37.04 -12.24
C ALA A 9 -22.99 36.85 -12.17
N VAL A 10 -22.44 36.94 -10.96
CA VAL A 10 -21.08 36.51 -10.67
C VAL A 10 -21.08 34.98 -10.81
N GLY A 11 -20.63 34.52 -11.97
CA GLY A 11 -20.33 33.12 -12.17
C GLY A 11 -19.26 32.70 -11.15
N ALA A 12 -19.64 31.88 -10.14
CA ALA A 12 -18.68 31.22 -9.30
C ALA A 12 -17.79 30.38 -10.25
N ALA A 13 -16.54 30.79 -10.41
CA ALA A 13 -15.54 29.97 -11.08
C ALA A 13 -15.53 28.60 -10.38
N ALA A 14 -15.88 27.56 -11.13
CA ALA A 14 -15.72 26.21 -10.63
C ALA A 14 -14.24 26.07 -10.25
N ALA A 15 -13.95 25.89 -8.97
CA ALA A 15 -12.59 25.63 -8.51
C ALA A 15 -12.06 24.47 -9.37
N ASP A 16 -10.86 24.64 -9.93
CA ASP A 16 -10.20 23.60 -10.72
C ASP A 16 -10.14 22.32 -9.87
N LYS A 17 -10.98 21.35 -10.23
CA LYS A 17 -11.07 20.05 -9.51
C LYS A 17 -9.89 19.18 -9.92
N LYS A 18 -8.70 19.56 -9.46
CA LYS A 18 -7.46 18.82 -9.71
C LYS A 18 -6.99 18.12 -8.43
N VAL A 19 -6.46 16.92 -8.60
CA VAL A 19 -5.88 16.15 -7.50
C VAL A 19 -4.68 15.34 -8.00
N VAL A 20 -3.63 15.27 -7.19
CA VAL A 20 -2.48 14.40 -7.45
C VAL A 20 -2.62 13.15 -6.61
N VAL A 21 -2.55 12.00 -7.28
CA VAL A 21 -2.68 10.68 -6.68
C VAL A 21 -1.41 9.88 -6.91
N ALA A 22 -0.76 9.47 -5.84
CA ALA A 22 0.44 8.66 -5.87
C ALA A 22 0.12 7.16 -5.79
N TYR A 23 0.79 6.34 -6.60
CA TYR A 23 0.67 4.89 -6.59
C TYR A 23 2.04 4.22 -6.69
N GLN A 24 2.12 2.93 -6.35
CA GLN A 24 3.33 2.13 -6.40
C GLN A 24 3.27 1.09 -7.53
N THR A 25 4.19 0.15 -7.52
CA THR A 25 4.36 -0.85 -8.59
C THR A 25 3.49 -2.08 -8.45
N ASP A 26 2.76 -2.19 -7.35
CA ASP A 26 1.90 -3.35 -7.07
C ASP A 26 0.77 -3.49 -8.08
N ALA A 27 0.55 -4.72 -8.52
CA ALA A 27 -0.61 -5.05 -9.34
C ALA A 27 -1.87 -5.08 -8.48
N LEU A 28 -2.74 -4.09 -8.65
CA LEU A 28 -4.05 -4.06 -7.99
C LEU A 28 -5.15 -4.12 -9.05
N PRO A 29 -6.30 -4.75 -8.79
CA PRO A 29 -7.43 -4.68 -9.72
C PRO A 29 -7.82 -3.25 -10.07
N SER A 30 -7.78 -2.33 -9.10
CA SER A 30 -8.06 -0.90 -9.30
C SER A 30 -7.04 -0.16 -10.16
N SER A 31 -5.83 -0.69 -10.34
CA SER A 31 -4.81 -0.07 -11.22
C SER A 31 -5.24 -0.10 -12.70
N VAL A 32 -6.16 -1.02 -13.07
CA VAL A 32 -6.78 -1.03 -14.40
C VAL A 32 -7.62 0.25 -14.60
N ALA A 33 -8.31 0.73 -13.55
CA ALA A 33 -9.06 1.99 -13.62
C ALA A 33 -8.16 3.21 -13.81
N ILE A 34 -6.93 3.18 -13.30
CA ILE A 34 -5.91 4.21 -13.58
C ILE A 34 -5.56 4.18 -15.06
N ALA A 35 -5.25 2.99 -15.61
CA ALA A 35 -4.87 2.82 -17.01
C ALA A 35 -5.98 3.25 -17.99
N ASN A 36 -7.25 3.08 -17.60
CA ASN A 36 -8.44 3.37 -18.42
C ASN A 36 -9.03 4.76 -18.17
N GLY A 37 -8.49 5.56 -17.23
CA GLY A 37 -9.00 6.90 -16.90
C GLY A 37 -10.36 6.90 -16.18
N GLU A 38 -10.79 5.77 -15.61
CA GLU A 38 -12.13 5.65 -15.04
C GLU A 38 -12.30 6.44 -13.74
N PHE A 39 -11.25 6.59 -12.95
CA PHE A 39 -11.29 7.44 -11.76
C PHE A 39 -11.65 8.89 -12.07
N ALA A 40 -11.05 9.48 -13.11
CA ALA A 40 -11.35 10.85 -13.52
C ALA A 40 -12.81 10.97 -13.97
N LYS A 41 -13.29 10.00 -14.74
CA LYS A 41 -14.68 9.94 -15.23
C LYS A 41 -15.70 9.89 -14.08
N GLU A 42 -15.49 9.03 -13.10
CA GLU A 42 -16.44 8.79 -12.02
C GLU A 42 -16.39 9.88 -10.93
N THR A 43 -15.21 10.45 -10.67
CA THR A 43 -15.06 11.52 -9.67
C THR A 43 -15.38 12.89 -10.20
N GLY A 44 -15.27 13.11 -11.52
CA GLY A 44 -15.40 14.42 -12.15
C GLY A 44 -14.22 15.36 -11.85
N TYR A 45 -13.04 14.79 -11.50
CA TYR A 45 -11.80 15.53 -11.25
C TYR A 45 -10.77 15.25 -12.34
N GLU A 46 -9.93 16.22 -12.63
CA GLU A 46 -8.65 15.98 -13.32
C GLU A 46 -7.69 15.35 -12.33
N ILE A 47 -7.23 14.11 -12.61
CA ILE A 47 -6.37 13.37 -11.71
C ILE A 47 -4.99 13.19 -12.37
N ASP A 48 -3.94 13.68 -11.69
CA ASP A 48 -2.55 13.44 -12.04
C ASP A 48 -2.04 12.23 -11.26
N PHE A 49 -1.94 11.08 -11.92
CA PHE A 49 -1.41 9.85 -11.32
C PHE A 49 0.12 9.81 -11.43
N ARG A 50 0.81 9.76 -10.27
CA ARG A 50 2.26 9.69 -10.19
C ARG A 50 2.74 8.39 -9.57
N LYS A 51 3.66 7.70 -10.26
CA LYS A 51 4.27 6.46 -9.77
C LYS A 51 5.47 6.76 -8.89
N PHE A 52 5.55 6.06 -7.75
CA PHE A 52 6.65 6.11 -6.79
C PHE A 52 7.17 4.71 -6.51
N ASN A 53 8.40 4.60 -5.98
CA ASN A 53 9.03 3.31 -5.69
C ASN A 53 8.75 2.80 -4.27
N SER A 54 8.23 3.66 -3.38
CA SER A 54 7.96 3.29 -1.99
C SER A 54 6.90 4.18 -1.34
N GLY A 55 6.22 3.65 -0.31
CA GLY A 55 5.30 4.44 0.52
C GLY A 55 6.00 5.56 1.29
N ALA A 56 7.28 5.41 1.61
CA ALA A 56 8.07 6.47 2.26
C ALA A 56 8.24 7.69 1.34
N GLU A 57 8.52 7.47 0.05
CA GLU A 57 8.58 8.55 -0.95
C GLU A 57 7.22 9.23 -1.12
N ILE A 58 6.13 8.46 -1.14
CA ILE A 58 4.77 9.01 -1.22
C ILE A 58 4.48 9.91 -0.01
N PHE A 59 4.82 9.48 1.21
CA PHE A 59 4.61 10.32 2.38
C PHE A 59 5.49 11.57 2.39
N ALA A 60 6.68 11.53 1.82
CA ALA A 60 7.49 12.74 1.62
C ALA A 60 6.79 13.72 0.66
N ALA A 61 6.21 13.22 -0.44
CA ALA A 61 5.45 14.04 -1.39
C ALA A 61 4.11 14.55 -0.81
N ILE A 62 3.47 13.79 0.09
CA ILE A 62 2.31 14.28 0.84
C ILE A 62 2.72 15.39 1.81
N ALA A 63 3.83 15.22 2.53
CA ALA A 63 4.34 16.20 3.49
C ALA A 63 4.77 17.53 2.82
N SER A 64 5.26 17.49 1.58
CA SER A 64 5.56 18.71 0.78
C SER A 64 4.31 19.38 0.21
N GLY A 65 3.15 18.72 0.24
CA GLY A 65 1.89 19.20 -0.36
C GLY A 65 1.70 18.85 -1.83
N ASP A 66 2.64 18.13 -2.44
CA ASP A 66 2.62 17.78 -3.87
C ASP A 66 1.59 16.67 -4.19
N VAL A 67 1.19 15.88 -3.19
CA VAL A 67 0.29 14.73 -3.33
C VAL A 67 -0.83 14.84 -2.29
N GLN A 68 -2.08 14.60 -2.69
CA GLN A 68 -3.24 14.61 -1.82
C GLN A 68 -3.70 13.20 -1.44
N ILE A 69 -3.50 12.22 -2.32
CA ILE A 69 -3.91 10.82 -2.11
C ILE A 69 -2.75 9.90 -2.45
N GLY A 70 -2.52 8.87 -1.64
CA GLY A 70 -1.46 7.90 -1.88
C GLY A 70 -1.86 6.47 -1.58
N TYR A 71 -1.29 5.53 -2.34
CA TYR A 71 -1.33 4.10 -2.05
C TYR A 71 -0.07 3.72 -1.27
N VAL A 72 -0.21 3.23 -0.04
CA VAL A 72 0.90 3.04 0.89
C VAL A 72 0.70 1.80 1.78
N GLY A 73 1.80 1.19 2.22
CA GLY A 73 1.78 0.15 3.23
C GLY A 73 1.64 0.70 4.66
N SER A 74 1.18 -0.13 5.58
CA SER A 74 0.94 0.23 6.98
C SER A 74 2.19 0.67 7.75
N SER A 75 3.38 0.16 7.41
CA SER A 75 4.61 0.55 8.10
C SER A 75 5.04 1.99 7.81
N PRO A 76 5.21 2.44 6.54
CA PRO A 76 5.47 3.85 6.28
C PRO A 76 4.32 4.74 6.75
N PHE A 77 3.08 4.25 6.76
CA PHE A 77 1.94 4.97 7.31
C PHE A 77 2.06 5.18 8.82
N ALA A 78 2.37 4.14 9.59
CA ALA A 78 2.61 4.27 11.03
C ALA A 78 3.74 5.27 11.32
N ALA A 79 4.82 5.24 10.53
CA ALA A 79 5.92 6.18 10.67
C ALA A 79 5.50 7.64 10.38
N ALA A 80 4.73 7.88 9.33
CA ALA A 80 4.24 9.21 8.96
C ALA A 80 3.25 9.76 10.00
N ALA A 81 2.30 8.93 10.45
CA ALA A 81 1.34 9.27 11.49
C ALA A 81 2.04 9.63 12.81
N SER A 82 3.06 8.85 13.22
CA SER A 82 3.85 9.13 14.43
C SER A 82 4.66 10.43 14.35
N ARG A 83 4.90 10.96 13.14
CA ARG A 83 5.54 12.27 12.92
C ARG A 83 4.54 13.41 12.81
N GLY A 84 3.25 13.15 13.08
CA GLY A 84 2.19 14.15 13.05
C GLY A 84 1.67 14.49 11.64
N LEU A 85 1.95 13.68 10.61
CA LEU A 85 1.39 13.93 9.29
C LEU A 85 -0.12 13.64 9.30
N GLU A 86 -0.92 14.64 8.98
CA GLU A 86 -2.39 14.57 9.00
C GLU A 86 -2.93 13.86 7.75
N VAL A 87 -3.05 12.56 7.81
CA VAL A 87 -3.57 11.68 6.75
C VAL A 87 -4.54 10.66 7.30
N LYS A 88 -5.44 10.14 6.47
CA LYS A 88 -6.40 9.09 6.83
C LYS A 88 -6.44 8.00 5.78
N ALA A 89 -6.35 6.73 6.22
CA ALA A 89 -6.71 5.61 5.37
C ALA A 89 -8.22 5.53 5.23
N PHE A 90 -8.70 5.45 3.99
CA PHE A 90 -10.13 5.38 3.67
C PHE A 90 -10.52 4.10 2.89
N TYR A 91 -9.52 3.32 2.46
CA TYR A 91 -9.73 2.05 1.77
C TYR A 91 -8.51 1.12 1.95
N LEU A 92 -8.76 -0.14 2.31
CA LEU A 92 -7.69 -1.15 2.39
C LEU A 92 -7.61 -1.92 1.07
N SER A 93 -6.46 -1.86 0.42
CA SER A 93 -6.25 -2.50 -0.87
C SER A 93 -5.88 -3.96 -0.76
N SER A 94 -5.12 -4.33 0.27
CA SER A 94 -4.74 -5.71 0.59
C SER A 94 -4.34 -5.80 2.06
N ILE A 95 -4.34 -7.01 2.57
CA ILE A 95 -3.77 -7.35 3.89
C ILE A 95 -2.68 -8.38 3.70
N SER A 96 -1.86 -8.59 4.73
CA SER A 96 -0.78 -9.60 4.73
C SER A 96 -1.21 -10.91 4.07
N GLY A 97 -0.55 -11.25 3.00
CA GLY A 97 -0.86 -12.39 2.15
C GLY A 97 0.40 -13.12 1.67
N VAL A 98 0.37 -13.56 0.43
CA VAL A 98 1.51 -14.16 -0.25
C VAL A 98 2.10 -13.24 -1.33
N ASP A 99 1.59 -12.03 -1.41
CA ASP A 99 2.00 -10.94 -2.29
C ASP A 99 3.31 -10.25 -1.84
N GLU A 100 3.68 -10.45 -0.56
CA GLU A 100 4.98 -10.07 0.00
C GLU A 100 5.64 -11.31 0.61
N ALA A 101 6.95 -11.52 0.39
CA ALA A 101 7.65 -12.70 0.91
C ALA A 101 9.16 -12.52 1.02
N LEU A 102 9.76 -13.24 1.97
CA LEU A 102 11.20 -13.45 2.02
C LEU A 102 11.58 -14.54 1.01
N VAL A 103 12.26 -14.15 -0.06
CA VAL A 103 12.86 -15.06 -1.04
C VAL A 103 14.34 -15.23 -0.73
N VAL A 104 14.78 -16.48 -0.62
CA VAL A 104 16.19 -16.83 -0.40
C VAL A 104 16.79 -17.42 -1.66
N ARG A 105 18.03 -16.98 -1.98
CA ARG A 105 18.72 -17.32 -3.21
C ARG A 105 19.14 -18.80 -3.22
N ASN A 106 19.03 -19.43 -4.37
CA ASN A 106 19.59 -20.76 -4.59
C ASN A 106 21.10 -20.74 -4.31
N GLY A 107 21.59 -21.73 -3.56
CA GLY A 107 22.99 -21.80 -3.17
C GLY A 107 23.40 -20.90 -1.99
N SER A 108 22.49 -20.12 -1.38
CA SER A 108 22.77 -19.35 -0.16
C SER A 108 22.99 -20.19 1.10
N GLY A 109 22.64 -21.47 1.04
CA GLY A 109 22.66 -22.36 2.20
C GLY A 109 21.51 -22.15 3.18
N ILE A 110 20.49 -21.35 2.80
CA ILE A 110 19.28 -21.15 3.60
C ILE A 110 18.22 -22.15 3.18
N ASN A 111 17.84 -23.06 4.04
CA ASN A 111 16.79 -24.05 3.83
C ASN A 111 15.62 -23.86 4.79
N THR A 112 15.88 -23.39 5.99
CA THR A 112 14.94 -23.16 7.08
C THR A 112 15.15 -21.79 7.72
N LEU A 113 14.23 -21.34 8.56
CA LEU A 113 14.38 -20.08 9.32
C LEU A 113 15.59 -20.08 10.26
N ALA A 114 16.02 -21.25 10.75
CA ALA A 114 17.19 -21.38 11.60
C ALA A 114 18.51 -21.03 10.88
N ASP A 115 18.55 -21.17 9.55
CA ASP A 115 19.72 -20.89 8.73
C ASP A 115 19.94 -19.39 8.47
N LEU A 116 19.04 -18.51 8.97
CA LEU A 116 19.14 -17.06 8.75
C LEU A 116 20.30 -16.41 9.52
N LYS A 117 20.79 -17.07 10.59
CA LYS A 117 21.92 -16.53 11.37
C LYS A 117 23.19 -16.40 10.50
N GLY A 118 23.81 -15.23 10.54
CA GLY A 118 25.00 -14.90 9.75
C GLY A 118 24.73 -14.54 8.28
N LYS A 119 23.48 -14.53 7.86
CA LYS A 119 23.08 -14.26 6.47
C LYS A 119 22.87 -12.77 6.19
N LYS A 120 22.95 -12.41 4.92
CA LYS A 120 22.76 -11.07 4.37
C LYS A 120 21.38 -11.00 3.72
N LEU A 121 20.48 -10.26 4.35
CA LEU A 121 19.11 -10.08 3.86
C LEU A 121 18.85 -8.61 3.55
N ALA A 122 17.90 -8.33 2.67
CA ALA A 122 17.53 -6.96 2.34
C ALA A 122 16.01 -6.75 2.32
N ALA A 123 15.58 -5.52 2.60
CA ALA A 123 14.22 -5.05 2.42
C ALA A 123 14.22 -3.54 2.13
N ALA A 124 13.17 -3.03 1.50
CA ALA A 124 13.05 -1.59 1.23
C ALA A 124 12.88 -0.81 2.54
N PRO A 125 13.57 0.33 2.74
CA PRO A 125 13.58 1.03 4.03
C PRO A 125 12.17 1.45 4.46
N VAL A 126 11.84 1.18 5.73
CA VAL A 126 10.56 1.56 6.38
C VAL A 126 9.32 0.92 5.73
N SER A 127 9.46 0.01 4.76
CA SER A 127 8.35 -0.71 4.14
C SER A 127 7.70 -1.74 5.09
N THR A 128 6.56 -2.30 4.69
CA THR A 128 5.93 -3.46 5.33
C THR A 128 6.89 -4.64 5.38
N ASP A 129 7.60 -4.90 4.29
CA ASP A 129 8.62 -5.94 4.19
C ASP A 129 9.76 -5.76 5.19
N HIS A 130 10.26 -4.51 5.34
CA HIS A 130 11.31 -4.22 6.31
C HIS A 130 10.84 -4.46 7.74
N TYR A 131 9.63 -3.99 8.06
CA TYR A 131 8.99 -4.25 9.35
C TYR A 131 8.86 -5.75 9.61
N GLN A 132 8.33 -6.50 8.65
CA GLN A 132 8.11 -7.94 8.81
C GLN A 132 9.41 -8.73 8.86
N LEU A 133 10.42 -8.36 8.07
CA LEU A 133 11.75 -8.99 8.15
C LEU A 133 12.35 -8.83 9.54
N LEU A 134 12.33 -7.63 10.11
CA LEU A 134 12.86 -7.38 11.45
C LEU A 134 12.01 -8.06 12.53
N ALA A 135 10.68 -8.08 12.40
CA ALA A 135 9.79 -8.79 13.30
C ALA A 135 10.04 -10.30 13.26
N LEU A 136 10.25 -10.87 12.06
CA LEU A 136 10.62 -12.26 11.89
C LEU A 136 11.95 -12.59 12.60
N ILE A 137 13.00 -11.82 12.34
CA ILE A 137 14.32 -11.97 12.98
C ILE A 137 14.18 -11.97 14.51
N LYS A 138 13.44 -11.00 15.05
CA LYS A 138 13.16 -10.90 16.49
C LYS A 138 12.39 -12.09 17.02
N SER A 139 11.40 -12.61 16.29
CA SER A 139 10.61 -13.79 16.70
C SER A 139 11.43 -15.06 16.79
N LEU A 140 12.56 -15.13 16.10
CA LEU A 140 13.54 -16.22 16.15
C LEU A 140 14.58 -16.06 17.28
N GLY A 141 14.46 -15.01 18.11
CA GLY A 141 15.44 -14.68 19.13
C GLY A 141 16.76 -14.12 18.58
N LEU A 142 16.75 -13.71 17.30
CA LEU A 142 17.89 -13.11 16.62
C LEU A 142 17.78 -11.56 16.62
N SER A 143 18.90 -10.91 16.37
CA SER A 143 19.03 -9.47 16.22
C SER A 143 19.66 -9.10 14.88
N GLU A 144 19.66 -7.81 14.54
CA GLU A 144 20.38 -7.28 13.37
C GLU A 144 21.91 -7.45 13.47
N LYS A 145 22.45 -7.85 14.63
CA LYS A 145 23.85 -8.28 14.79
C LYS A 145 24.08 -9.71 14.36
N ASP A 146 23.03 -10.54 14.47
CA ASP A 146 23.06 -11.95 14.07
C ASP A 146 22.71 -12.15 12.60
N VAL A 147 21.98 -11.21 11.99
CA VAL A 147 21.56 -11.20 10.58
C VAL A 147 21.86 -9.82 10.01
N GLN A 148 22.64 -9.76 8.94
CA GLN A 148 22.94 -8.47 8.29
C GLN A 148 21.74 -8.02 7.45
N VAL A 149 21.03 -6.99 7.89
CA VAL A 149 19.88 -6.45 7.17
C VAL A 149 20.26 -5.17 6.45
N PHE A 150 20.10 -5.18 5.12
CA PHE A 150 20.34 -4.03 4.25
C PHE A 150 19.01 -3.36 3.91
N ALA A 151 18.85 -2.11 4.33
CA ALA A 151 17.68 -1.29 4.00
C ALA A 151 17.97 -0.49 2.72
N VAL A 152 17.66 -1.07 1.56
CA VAL A 152 17.93 -0.47 0.24
C VAL A 152 16.68 -0.57 -0.67
N PRO A 153 16.53 0.32 -1.68
CA PRO A 153 15.41 0.27 -2.61
C PRO A 153 15.30 -1.07 -3.35
N GLN A 154 14.09 -1.47 -3.74
CA GLN A 154 13.85 -2.76 -4.41
C GLN A 154 14.73 -3.01 -5.65
N PRO A 155 14.98 -2.04 -6.54
CA PRO A 155 15.89 -2.26 -7.66
C PRO A 155 17.31 -2.65 -7.24
N GLU A 156 17.79 -2.10 -6.12
CA GLU A 156 19.11 -2.46 -5.55
C GLU A 156 19.08 -3.84 -4.91
N ILE A 157 17.96 -4.24 -4.28
CA ILE A 157 17.76 -5.59 -3.76
C ILE A 157 17.88 -6.59 -4.89
N VAL A 158 17.14 -6.39 -5.99
CA VAL A 158 17.19 -7.26 -7.17
C VAL A 158 18.61 -7.35 -7.75
N ALA A 159 19.28 -6.22 -7.91
CA ALA A 159 20.64 -6.18 -8.45
C ALA A 159 21.64 -6.93 -7.55
N SER A 160 21.60 -6.68 -6.23
CA SER A 160 22.49 -7.32 -5.25
C SER A 160 22.23 -8.82 -5.10
N TYR A 161 20.95 -9.22 -5.16
CA TYR A 161 20.55 -10.62 -5.15
C TYR A 161 21.07 -11.38 -6.39
N ASN A 162 20.92 -10.81 -7.58
CA ASN A 162 21.37 -11.42 -8.82
C ASN A 162 22.90 -11.55 -8.88
N ARG A 163 23.66 -10.62 -8.28
CA ARG A 163 25.12 -10.73 -8.16
C ARG A 163 25.58 -11.69 -7.06
N GLY A 164 24.68 -12.09 -6.15
CA GLY A 164 25.02 -12.91 -5.00
C GLY A 164 25.61 -12.14 -3.82
N ASP A 165 25.48 -10.83 -3.79
CA ASP A 165 25.96 -9.96 -2.69
C ASP A 165 25.10 -10.12 -1.42
N ILE A 166 23.83 -10.52 -1.60
CA ILE A 166 22.89 -10.86 -0.53
C ILE A 166 22.34 -12.27 -0.71
N ASP A 167 21.91 -12.87 0.40
CA ASP A 167 21.40 -14.24 0.46
C ASP A 167 19.88 -14.30 0.27
N GLY A 168 19.17 -13.20 0.52
CA GLY A 168 17.72 -13.12 0.35
C GLY A 168 17.19 -11.71 0.44
N GLY A 169 15.93 -11.53 0.01
CA GLY A 169 15.20 -10.28 0.12
C GLY A 169 13.76 -10.50 0.51
N PHE A 170 13.24 -9.68 1.43
CA PHE A 170 11.81 -9.58 1.70
C PHE A 170 11.27 -8.49 0.78
N VAL A 171 10.39 -8.88 -0.15
CA VAL A 171 10.02 -8.02 -1.28
C VAL A 171 8.58 -8.28 -1.75
N TRP A 172 8.01 -7.29 -2.45
CA TRP A 172 6.77 -7.39 -3.22
C TRP A 172 7.05 -7.35 -4.73
N ASP A 173 6.03 -7.53 -5.56
CA ASP A 173 6.19 -7.48 -7.03
C ASP A 173 6.51 -6.06 -7.55
N PRO A 174 7.35 -5.92 -8.59
CA PRO A 174 7.89 -6.99 -9.44
C PRO A 174 9.14 -7.70 -8.89
N ALA A 175 9.75 -7.23 -7.81
CA ALA A 175 10.97 -7.83 -7.25
C ALA A 175 10.72 -9.27 -6.78
N LEU A 176 9.56 -9.56 -6.18
CA LEU A 176 9.19 -10.92 -5.74
C LEU A 176 9.26 -11.93 -6.90
N THR A 177 8.65 -11.60 -8.02
CA THR A 177 8.70 -12.42 -9.23
C THR A 177 10.13 -12.57 -9.75
N GLU A 178 10.93 -11.50 -9.70
CA GLU A 178 12.32 -11.53 -10.19
C GLU A 178 13.20 -12.41 -9.31
N LEU A 179 13.14 -12.24 -7.99
CA LEU A 179 13.96 -13.05 -7.06
C LEU A 179 13.60 -14.54 -7.14
N LYS A 180 12.33 -14.88 -7.34
CA LYS A 180 11.85 -16.27 -7.48
C LYS A 180 12.44 -17.01 -8.70
N LYS A 181 12.98 -16.32 -9.69
CA LYS A 181 13.66 -16.97 -10.84
C LYS A 181 14.91 -17.74 -10.40
N ASN A 182 15.59 -17.29 -9.35
CA ASN A 182 16.79 -17.93 -8.79
C ASN A 182 16.72 -18.12 -7.27
N GLY A 183 15.54 -18.43 -6.77
CA GLY A 183 15.32 -18.62 -5.34
C GLY A 183 14.00 -19.28 -5.01
N LYS A 184 13.78 -19.44 -3.72
CA LYS A 184 12.55 -19.99 -3.15
C LYS A 184 11.99 -19.07 -2.09
N VAL A 185 10.67 -19.02 -1.98
CA VAL A 185 9.99 -18.39 -0.84
C VAL A 185 10.31 -19.19 0.41
N LEU A 186 10.86 -18.52 1.42
CA LEU A 186 11.13 -19.11 2.74
C LEU A 186 9.96 -18.88 3.69
N VAL A 187 9.38 -17.68 3.65
CA VAL A 187 8.26 -17.25 4.48
C VAL A 187 7.49 -16.16 3.79
N THR A 188 6.17 -16.16 3.91
CA THR A 188 5.27 -15.13 3.36
C THR A 188 4.92 -14.07 4.40
N SER A 189 4.40 -12.92 3.94
CA SER A 189 3.83 -11.88 4.79
C SER A 189 2.74 -12.45 5.71
N LYS A 190 1.91 -13.39 5.20
CA LYS A 190 0.90 -14.08 6.00
C LYS A 190 1.53 -14.87 7.16
N ASP A 191 2.59 -15.63 6.89
CA ASP A 191 3.25 -16.42 7.94
C ASP A 191 3.83 -15.55 9.06
N VAL A 192 4.29 -14.33 8.72
CA VAL A 192 4.80 -13.36 9.70
C VAL A 192 3.64 -12.68 10.44
N ALA A 193 2.53 -12.39 9.76
CA ALA A 193 1.32 -11.85 10.36
C ALA A 193 0.73 -12.82 11.40
N ASP A 194 0.69 -14.12 11.08
CA ASP A 194 0.21 -15.17 11.99
C ASP A 194 1.09 -15.29 13.27
N LYS A 195 2.32 -14.74 13.22
CA LYS A 195 3.24 -14.62 14.38
C LYS A 195 3.12 -13.28 15.11
N GLY A 196 2.12 -12.46 14.78
CA GLY A 196 1.80 -11.21 15.49
C GLY A 196 2.36 -9.94 14.86
N ALA A 197 2.81 -9.98 13.60
CA ALA A 197 3.23 -8.79 12.86
C ALA A 197 2.41 -8.59 11.57
N PRO A 198 1.07 -8.39 11.67
CA PRO A 198 0.23 -8.16 10.51
C PRO A 198 0.52 -6.80 9.87
N THR A 199 0.31 -6.72 8.55
CA THR A 199 0.40 -5.51 7.75
C THR A 199 -0.82 -5.37 6.86
N PHE A 200 -0.98 -4.18 6.28
CA PHE A 200 -1.95 -3.90 5.24
C PHE A 200 -1.41 -2.82 4.30
N SER A 201 -1.99 -2.75 3.11
CA SER A 201 -1.81 -1.65 2.19
C SER A 201 -3.12 -0.89 2.02
N ALA A 202 -3.04 0.44 1.96
CA ALA A 202 -4.20 1.31 1.97
C ALA A 202 -4.07 2.49 1.00
N TRP A 203 -5.20 2.98 0.54
CA TRP A 203 -5.36 4.31 0.01
C TRP A 203 -5.55 5.28 1.18
N VAL A 204 -4.67 6.27 1.25
CA VAL A 204 -4.72 7.35 2.23
C VAL A 204 -4.99 8.68 1.53
N ALA A 205 -5.64 9.60 2.22
CA ALA A 205 -5.79 10.98 1.78
C ALA A 205 -5.30 11.93 2.87
N THR A 206 -4.81 13.13 2.51
CA THR A 206 -4.59 14.17 3.51
C THR A 206 -5.90 14.46 4.24
N SER A 207 -5.84 14.68 5.55
CA SER A 207 -7.04 14.95 6.37
C SER A 207 -7.84 16.14 5.84
N LYS A 208 -7.14 17.17 5.36
CA LYS A 208 -7.77 18.33 4.72
C LYS A 208 -8.52 17.95 3.45
N PHE A 209 -7.88 17.21 2.52
CA PHE A 209 -8.54 16.80 1.28
C PHE A 209 -9.75 15.91 1.55
N ALA A 210 -9.63 14.99 2.52
CA ALA A 210 -10.71 14.09 2.92
C ALA A 210 -11.92 14.86 3.47
N ALA A 211 -11.69 15.88 4.30
CA ALA A 211 -12.75 16.71 4.87
C ALA A 211 -13.45 17.58 3.82
N ASP A 212 -12.67 18.16 2.91
CA ASP A 212 -13.17 19.07 1.88
C ASP A 212 -13.88 18.33 0.73
N ASN A 213 -13.53 17.04 0.48
CA ASN A 213 -13.94 16.28 -0.69
C ASN A 213 -14.54 14.88 -0.37
N PRO A 214 -15.51 14.74 0.55
CA PRO A 214 -16.05 13.44 0.92
C PRO A 214 -16.74 12.71 -0.24
N LYS A 215 -17.37 13.44 -1.16
CA LYS A 215 -18.00 12.87 -2.37
C LYS A 215 -16.96 12.27 -3.32
N PHE A 216 -15.80 12.93 -3.45
CA PHE A 216 -14.68 12.41 -4.25
C PHE A 216 -14.20 11.05 -3.68
N LEU A 217 -13.95 10.98 -2.37
CA LEU A 217 -13.47 9.73 -1.75
C LEU A 217 -14.47 8.58 -1.90
N LYS A 218 -15.77 8.86 -1.77
CA LYS A 218 -16.82 7.85 -2.02
C LYS A 218 -16.81 7.36 -3.47
N ALA A 219 -16.75 8.26 -4.44
CA ALA A 219 -16.68 7.89 -5.86
C ALA A 219 -15.38 7.13 -6.16
N TYR A 220 -14.25 7.56 -5.60
CA TYR A 220 -12.95 6.89 -5.74
C TYR A 220 -13.00 5.46 -5.17
N ALA A 221 -13.51 5.29 -3.96
CA ALA A 221 -13.69 3.98 -3.32
C ALA A 221 -14.68 3.09 -4.11
N SER A 222 -15.73 3.66 -4.70
CA SER A 222 -16.68 2.93 -5.56
C SER A 222 -16.00 2.35 -6.79
N VAL A 223 -15.12 3.11 -7.44
CA VAL A 223 -14.31 2.60 -8.57
C VAL A 223 -13.43 1.44 -8.13
N ILE A 224 -12.72 1.59 -7.00
CA ILE A 224 -11.92 0.49 -6.47
C ILE A 224 -12.78 -0.75 -6.25
N ASN A 225 -13.91 -0.61 -5.55
CA ASN A 225 -14.84 -1.71 -5.26
C ASN A 225 -15.32 -2.43 -6.52
N LYS A 226 -15.65 -1.69 -7.57
CA LYS A 226 -16.08 -2.26 -8.86
C LYS A 226 -15.04 -3.22 -9.43
N TYR A 227 -13.77 -2.81 -9.46
CA TYR A 227 -12.70 -3.64 -10.01
C TYR A 227 -12.36 -4.82 -9.10
N TYR A 228 -12.38 -4.62 -7.80
CA TYR A 228 -12.15 -5.67 -6.81
C TYR A 228 -13.26 -6.71 -6.84
N ALA A 229 -14.53 -6.29 -6.94
CA ALA A 229 -15.67 -7.21 -7.09
C ALA A 229 -15.59 -8.00 -8.40
N SER A 230 -15.23 -7.34 -9.52
CA SER A 230 -15.03 -8.02 -10.80
C SER A 230 -13.92 -9.08 -10.72
N PHE A 231 -12.79 -8.75 -10.11
CA PHE A 231 -11.69 -9.70 -9.90
C PHE A 231 -12.10 -10.87 -8.99
N ALA A 232 -12.80 -10.58 -7.90
CA ALA A 232 -13.26 -11.62 -6.97
C ALA A 232 -14.30 -12.57 -7.59
N ALA A 233 -15.18 -12.04 -8.45
CA ALA A 233 -16.23 -12.81 -9.10
C ALA A 233 -15.67 -13.79 -10.14
N ASP A 234 -14.65 -13.39 -10.91
CA ASP A 234 -14.07 -14.24 -11.94
C ASP A 234 -12.56 -13.94 -12.11
N LYS A 235 -11.75 -14.59 -11.29
CA LYS A 235 -10.28 -14.48 -11.38
C LYS A 235 -9.70 -15.00 -12.70
N ALA A 236 -10.42 -15.91 -13.38
CA ALA A 236 -9.97 -16.46 -14.66
C ALA A 236 -10.05 -15.41 -15.79
N ALA A 237 -11.07 -14.54 -15.75
CA ALA A 237 -11.21 -13.41 -16.68
C ALA A 237 -10.11 -12.33 -16.51
N TRP A 238 -9.24 -12.46 -15.50
CA TRP A 238 -8.07 -11.60 -15.26
C TRP A 238 -6.75 -12.32 -15.58
N GLY A 239 -6.81 -13.37 -16.40
CA GLY A 239 -5.66 -14.13 -16.85
C GLY A 239 -4.75 -13.32 -17.80
N PRO A 240 -3.60 -13.90 -18.22
CA PRO A 240 -2.58 -13.21 -19.00
C PRO A 240 -3.07 -12.62 -20.33
N ASP A 241 -4.03 -13.27 -20.96
CA ASP A 241 -4.59 -12.82 -22.25
C ASP A 241 -5.64 -11.72 -22.12
N SER A 242 -6.07 -11.41 -20.88
CA SER A 242 -7.11 -10.41 -20.62
C SER A 242 -6.64 -8.98 -20.91
N ASP A 243 -7.58 -8.13 -21.27
CA ASP A 243 -7.31 -6.70 -21.43
C ASP A 243 -6.88 -6.06 -20.10
N ASN A 244 -7.39 -6.56 -18.97
CA ASN A 244 -6.99 -6.11 -17.64
C ASN A 244 -5.50 -6.36 -17.37
N ALA A 245 -5.00 -7.58 -17.60
CA ALA A 245 -3.59 -7.90 -17.40
C ALA A 245 -2.68 -7.11 -18.36
N LYS A 246 -3.10 -6.91 -19.61
CA LYS A 246 -2.40 -6.06 -20.60
C LYS A 246 -2.37 -4.60 -20.18
N ALA A 247 -3.48 -4.06 -19.64
CA ALA A 247 -3.56 -2.69 -19.13
C ALA A 247 -2.61 -2.49 -17.94
N LEU A 248 -2.55 -3.46 -17.00
CA LEU A 248 -1.61 -3.45 -15.90
C LEU A 248 -0.15 -3.47 -16.38
N ALA A 249 0.19 -4.34 -17.33
CA ALA A 249 1.54 -4.42 -17.90
C ALA A 249 1.95 -3.09 -18.54
N LYS A 250 1.03 -2.42 -19.23
CA LYS A 250 1.28 -1.10 -19.83
C LYS A 250 1.51 -0.02 -18.76
N LEU A 251 0.75 -0.03 -17.65
CA LEU A 251 0.83 0.97 -16.59
C LEU A 251 2.04 0.76 -15.68
N LEU A 252 2.25 -0.48 -15.24
CA LEU A 252 3.21 -0.82 -14.19
C LEU A 252 4.55 -1.30 -14.75
N GLY A 253 4.54 -1.84 -15.96
CA GLY A 253 5.67 -2.52 -16.59
C GLY A 253 5.55 -4.05 -16.48
N GLY A 254 6.59 -4.76 -16.90
CA GLY A 254 6.58 -6.23 -16.95
C GLY A 254 5.68 -6.80 -18.04
N THR A 255 5.29 -8.08 -17.90
CA THR A 255 4.41 -8.78 -18.84
C THR A 255 3.01 -8.97 -18.27
N ALA A 256 2.02 -9.22 -19.14
CA ALA A 256 0.65 -9.53 -18.71
C ALA A 256 0.60 -10.80 -17.84
N ASP A 257 1.46 -11.80 -18.12
CA ASP A 257 1.61 -13.00 -17.27
C ASP A 257 2.05 -12.65 -15.85
N GLN A 258 3.04 -11.77 -15.71
CA GLN A 258 3.55 -11.33 -14.41
C GLN A 258 2.45 -10.59 -13.63
N GLN A 259 1.73 -9.67 -14.28
CA GLN A 259 0.66 -8.92 -13.64
C GLN A 259 -0.52 -9.82 -13.23
N ALA A 260 -0.93 -10.75 -14.08
CA ALA A 260 -1.97 -11.72 -13.76
C ALA A 260 -1.56 -12.66 -12.61
N ALA A 261 -0.28 -13.05 -12.54
CA ALA A 261 0.24 -13.85 -11.44
C ALA A 261 0.27 -13.06 -10.12
N ALA A 262 0.70 -11.79 -10.14
CA ALA A 262 0.75 -10.92 -8.98
C ALA A 262 -0.64 -10.68 -8.38
N LEU A 263 -1.66 -10.43 -9.20
CA LEU A 263 -3.05 -10.26 -8.74
C LEU A 263 -3.57 -11.47 -7.93
N LYS A 264 -3.16 -12.69 -8.30
CA LYS A 264 -3.61 -13.92 -7.62
C LYS A 264 -3.09 -14.03 -6.19
N ASN A 265 -2.01 -13.33 -5.88
CA ASN A 265 -1.37 -13.36 -4.57
C ASN A 265 -2.05 -12.43 -3.55
N LEU A 266 -2.90 -11.51 -4.00
CA LEU A 266 -3.56 -10.53 -3.14
C LEU A 266 -4.57 -11.17 -2.20
N THR A 267 -4.56 -10.74 -0.94
CA THR A 267 -5.61 -11.01 0.04
C THR A 267 -6.48 -9.76 0.19
N LEU A 268 -7.70 -9.83 -0.37
CA LEU A 268 -8.64 -8.72 -0.47
C LEU A 268 -9.75 -8.83 0.56
N LEU A 269 -10.22 -7.68 1.05
CA LEU A 269 -11.36 -7.56 1.95
C LEU A 269 -12.56 -6.96 1.22
N THR A 270 -13.77 -7.45 1.52
CA THR A 270 -14.99 -6.80 1.05
C THR A 270 -15.20 -5.45 1.75
N PRO A 271 -15.95 -4.51 1.14
CA PRO A 271 -16.22 -3.20 1.76
C PRO A 271 -16.84 -3.30 3.15
N ASP A 272 -17.78 -4.22 3.38
CA ASP A 272 -18.44 -4.41 4.68
C ASP A 272 -17.44 -4.88 5.75
N VAL A 273 -16.55 -5.80 5.39
CA VAL A 273 -15.48 -6.24 6.29
C VAL A 273 -14.52 -5.10 6.61
N GLN A 274 -14.12 -4.30 5.60
CA GLN A 274 -13.27 -3.13 5.80
C GLN A 274 -13.92 -2.08 6.70
N ALA A 275 -15.25 -1.86 6.56
CA ALA A 275 -15.97 -0.86 7.34
C ALA A 275 -16.22 -1.30 8.80
N SER A 276 -15.99 -2.56 9.13
CA SER A 276 -16.15 -3.08 10.49
C SER A 276 -15.05 -2.58 11.44
N ALA A 277 -15.28 -2.72 12.75
CA ALA A 277 -14.28 -2.41 13.78
C ALA A 277 -13.03 -3.30 13.70
N ALA A 278 -13.12 -4.44 13.02
CA ALA A 278 -11.95 -5.29 12.77
C ALA A 278 -10.90 -4.58 11.88
N TRP A 279 -11.31 -3.57 11.10
CA TRP A 279 -10.44 -2.86 10.17
C TRP A 279 -10.55 -1.34 10.30
N LEU A 280 -11.27 -0.63 9.41
CA LEU A 280 -11.31 0.84 9.36
C LEU A 280 -12.35 1.47 10.28
N GLY A 281 -13.43 0.73 10.64
CA GLY A 281 -14.46 1.22 11.55
C GLY A 281 -14.04 1.17 13.02
N GLY A 282 -14.88 1.76 13.90
CA GLY A 282 -14.68 1.69 15.35
C GLY A 282 -13.69 2.70 15.95
N GLY A 283 -13.17 3.64 15.15
CA GLY A 283 -12.29 4.70 15.65
C GLY A 283 -11.05 4.13 16.36
N ASP A 284 -10.86 4.47 17.63
CA ASP A 284 -9.73 4.00 18.44
C ASP A 284 -9.70 2.49 18.68
N GLN A 285 -10.82 1.81 18.50
CA GLN A 285 -10.91 0.34 18.58
C GLN A 285 -10.66 -0.36 17.24
N SER A 286 -10.49 0.40 16.17
CA SER A 286 -10.19 -0.09 14.83
C SER A 286 -9.00 -1.05 14.84
N GLY A 287 -9.15 -2.20 14.17
CA GLY A 287 -8.06 -3.17 13.98
C GLY A 287 -6.88 -2.55 13.21
N ALA A 288 -7.17 -1.76 12.17
CA ALA A 288 -6.12 -1.05 11.42
C ALA A 288 -5.38 -0.03 12.30
N ALA A 289 -6.09 0.70 13.17
CA ALA A 289 -5.46 1.63 14.12
C ALA A 289 -4.55 0.91 15.13
N LYS A 290 -4.94 -0.29 15.58
CA LYS A 290 -4.10 -1.13 16.45
C LYS A 290 -2.84 -1.61 15.72
N ILE A 291 -2.98 -2.08 14.48
CA ILE A 291 -1.83 -2.47 13.64
C ILE A 291 -0.86 -1.30 13.48
N LEU A 292 -1.35 -0.08 13.20
CA LEU A 292 -0.50 1.12 13.10
C LEU A 292 0.23 1.41 14.42
N LYS A 293 -0.45 1.30 15.56
CA LYS A 293 0.15 1.52 16.89
C LYS A 293 1.25 0.51 17.18
N ASP A 294 0.99 -0.78 16.94
CA ASP A 294 1.96 -1.85 17.19
C ASP A 294 3.17 -1.72 16.27
N THR A 295 2.94 -1.39 15.01
CA THR A 295 4.00 -1.08 14.04
C THR A 295 4.82 0.13 14.48
N ALA A 296 4.17 1.22 14.95
CA ALA A 296 4.88 2.40 15.45
C ALA A 296 5.72 2.08 16.70
N ALA A 297 5.20 1.27 17.62
CA ALA A 297 5.95 0.82 18.79
C ALA A 297 7.19 0.02 18.39
N PHE A 298 7.05 -0.85 17.40
CA PHE A 298 8.19 -1.57 16.84
C PHE A 298 9.19 -0.62 16.18
N LEU A 299 8.74 0.27 15.29
CA LEU A 299 9.59 1.26 14.62
C LEU A 299 10.33 2.16 15.61
N LYS A 300 9.69 2.52 16.75
CA LYS A 300 10.35 3.24 17.83
C LYS A 300 11.47 2.41 18.47
N SER A 301 11.24 1.13 18.70
CA SER A 301 12.28 0.23 19.24
C SER A 301 13.49 0.10 18.30
N GLN A 302 13.29 0.33 17.01
CA GLN A 302 14.31 0.35 15.96
C GLN A 302 14.89 1.75 15.69
N GLY A 303 14.51 2.77 16.47
CA GLY A 303 14.97 4.15 16.28
C GLY A 303 14.49 4.82 14.98
N LYS A 304 13.46 4.26 14.32
CA LYS A 304 12.91 4.80 13.05
C LYS A 304 11.87 5.90 13.26
N VAL A 305 11.25 5.93 14.45
CA VAL A 305 10.39 7.03 14.92
C VAL A 305 10.75 7.37 16.36
N SER A 306 10.54 8.62 16.76
CA SER A 306 10.84 9.10 18.12
C SER A 306 9.67 8.86 19.07
N GLU A 307 8.44 8.79 18.56
CA GLU A 307 7.22 8.77 19.36
C GLU A 307 6.23 7.70 18.88
N VAL A 308 5.43 7.20 19.81
CA VAL A 308 4.24 6.39 19.56
C VAL A 308 3.06 7.14 20.14
N LEU A 309 2.08 7.44 19.32
CA LEU A 309 0.88 8.15 19.75
C LEU A 309 0.02 7.27 20.68
N PRO A 310 -0.77 7.86 21.59
CA PRO A 310 -1.67 7.10 22.48
C PRO A 310 -2.62 6.19 21.71
N ASN A 311 -3.17 6.68 20.58
CA ASN A 311 -3.99 5.91 19.64
C ASN A 311 -3.79 6.37 18.19
N TYR A 312 -4.27 5.57 17.25
CA TYR A 312 -4.19 5.84 15.81
C TYR A 312 -5.58 5.88 15.14
N GLY A 313 -6.66 5.94 15.93
CA GLY A 313 -8.02 5.97 15.41
C GLY A 313 -8.33 7.18 14.51
N ALA A 314 -7.66 8.32 14.76
CA ALA A 314 -7.79 9.52 13.93
C ALA A 314 -7.25 9.35 12.51
N PHE A 315 -6.41 8.33 12.26
CA PHE A 315 -5.76 8.08 10.97
C PHE A 315 -6.52 7.08 10.09
N VAL A 316 -7.67 6.58 10.53
CA VAL A 316 -8.47 5.63 9.76
C VAL A 316 -9.92 6.10 9.71
N THR A 317 -10.62 5.78 8.61
CA THR A 317 -12.06 6.07 8.47
C THR A 317 -12.73 5.09 7.52
N ALA A 318 -13.95 4.71 7.83
CA ALA A 318 -14.82 3.90 6.97
C ALA A 318 -15.79 4.75 6.13
N ASP A 319 -15.78 6.08 6.24
CA ASP A 319 -16.80 6.98 5.66
C ASP A 319 -16.94 6.86 4.14
N ALA A 320 -15.86 6.48 3.43
CA ALA A 320 -15.90 6.28 2.00
C ALA A 320 -16.55 4.94 1.58
N LEU A 321 -16.69 3.99 2.51
CA LEU A 321 -17.20 2.64 2.27
C LEU A 321 -18.67 2.48 2.62
N VAL A 322 -19.16 3.29 3.57
CA VAL A 322 -20.57 3.22 4.00
C VAL A 322 -21.45 4.06 3.07
N SER A 323 -22.53 3.44 2.59
CA SER A 323 -23.60 4.18 1.90
C SER A 323 -24.12 5.26 2.84
N ALA A 324 -24.42 6.45 2.29
CA ALA A 324 -25.16 7.44 3.07
C ALA A 324 -26.47 6.76 3.51
N SER A 325 -26.67 6.60 4.82
CA SER A 325 -27.98 6.23 5.34
C SER A 325 -28.94 7.33 4.90
N ASN A 326 -29.95 6.94 4.09
CA ASN A 326 -31.04 7.83 3.69
C ASN A 326 -31.83 8.28 4.91
#